data_95d1f510f4d01d0de24d787cbdbc40dd
#
_entry.id   95d1f510f4d01d0de24d787cbdbc40dd
#
_cell.length_a   1.000
_cell.length_b   1.000
_cell.length_c   1.000
_cell.angle_alpha   90.00
_cell.angle_beta   90.00
_cell.angle_gamma   90.00
#
_symmetry.space_group_name_H-M   'P 1'
#
loop_
_entity.id
_entity.type
_entity.pdbx_description
1 polymer ?
#
loop_
_entity_poly.entity_id
_entity_poly.type
_entity_poly.pdbx_seq_one_letter_code
_entity_poly.pdbx_strand_id
1 'polypeptide(L)'
;MPLHFCLAVFLLNTGVCEEGASVRIEPNVEKVPANHLKFYLHFSEPMERGEAFRFLRLVEVNDSGKEIAEVPEPFREVELWDETFTRMTLWFHPGRQKPGVNLNVDIGPILEEGRSYRLEISPAWKTESGAKLGGSLEEVFEAAEMDDNQPDPASWGSGYGIDAKGRSVILIHTGETLDPESARRRIQVVVEGEAIDFEVRNNQLAFVPPQKKVDSFRVVIDPRLEDLAGNSVARPFNLDLDSNPNFQERTDPVELLFPRKIRLSGDSEFPGKVEKKKN
;
A
#
# COMPACT_ATOMS: atom_id res chain seq x y z
N MET A 1 59.85 -23.63 40.23
CA MET A 1 58.72 -22.64 40.05
C MET A 1 57.92 -23.08 38.87
N PRO A 2 56.70 -23.63 39.05
CA PRO A 2 55.84 -23.97 37.92
C PRO A 2 54.92 -22.78 37.59
N LEU A 3 54.93 -22.39 36.31
CA LEU A 3 53.99 -21.40 35.73
C LEU A 3 52.57 -21.99 35.68
N HIS A 4 51.63 -21.37 36.36
CA HIS A 4 50.22 -21.69 36.23
C HIS A 4 49.66 -20.95 35.05
N PHE A 5 49.24 -21.74 34.03
CA PHE A 5 48.52 -21.22 32.84
C PHE A 5 47.03 -21.13 33.22
N CYS A 6 46.55 -19.93 33.42
CA CYS A 6 45.14 -19.69 33.68
C CYS A 6 44.38 -19.70 32.34
N LEU A 7 43.64 -20.78 32.06
CA LEU A 7 42.81 -20.92 30.87
C LEU A 7 41.51 -20.12 31.11
N ALA A 8 41.42 -18.93 30.56
CA ALA A 8 40.18 -18.17 30.56
C ALA A 8 39.20 -18.79 29.54
N VAL A 9 38.17 -19.46 30.00
CA VAL A 9 37.05 -19.94 29.20
C VAL A 9 36.18 -18.73 28.89
N PHE A 10 36.26 -18.20 27.65
CA PHE A 10 35.28 -17.27 27.10
C PHE A 10 34.02 -18.06 26.81
N LEU A 11 33.01 -17.95 27.65
CA LEU A 11 31.64 -18.33 27.35
C LEU A 11 31.13 -17.32 26.30
N LEU A 12 31.16 -17.75 25.02
CA LEU A 12 30.40 -17.08 23.96
C LEU A 12 28.92 -17.26 24.32
N ASN A 13 28.36 -16.23 24.90
CA ASN A 13 26.92 -16.10 25.07
C ASN A 13 26.35 -15.82 23.66
N THR A 14 26.05 -16.88 22.89
CA THR A 14 25.25 -16.78 21.67
C THR A 14 23.83 -16.45 22.14
N GLY A 15 23.58 -15.16 22.39
CA GLY A 15 22.23 -14.65 22.46
C GLY A 15 21.56 -14.98 21.12
N VAL A 16 20.75 -16.03 21.13
CA VAL A 16 19.74 -16.24 20.08
C VAL A 16 18.87 -15.01 20.17
N CYS A 17 19.03 -14.07 19.23
CA CYS A 17 18.02 -13.07 18.99
C CYS A 17 16.79 -13.89 18.57
N GLU A 18 15.81 -14.05 19.46
CA GLU A 18 14.48 -14.48 19.05
C GLU A 18 14.01 -13.40 18.08
N GLU A 19 14.17 -13.67 16.79
CA GLU A 19 13.54 -12.86 15.76
C GLU A 19 12.03 -13.04 15.96
N GLY A 20 11.41 -12.05 16.59
CA GLY A 20 9.96 -12.00 16.76
C GLY A 20 9.27 -12.00 15.41
N ALA A 21 7.99 -12.33 15.37
CA ALA A 21 7.19 -12.21 14.17
C ALA A 21 7.26 -10.76 13.64
N SER A 22 7.39 -10.60 12.33
CA SER A 22 7.47 -9.28 11.69
C SER A 22 6.11 -8.82 11.19
N VAL A 23 5.94 -7.50 11.10
CA VAL A 23 4.80 -6.87 10.44
C VAL A 23 5.30 -5.87 9.39
N ARG A 24 4.59 -5.79 8.27
CA ARG A 24 4.76 -4.79 7.22
C ARG A 24 3.44 -4.08 7.02
N ILE A 25 3.47 -2.75 7.03
CA ILE A 25 2.30 -1.88 6.84
C ILE A 25 2.27 -1.43 5.37
N GLU A 26 1.12 -1.49 4.73
CA GLU A 26 0.88 -0.97 3.39
C GLU A 26 -0.41 -0.10 3.36
N PRO A 27 -0.45 0.97 2.56
CA PRO A 27 0.66 1.49 1.76
C PRO A 27 1.78 2.03 2.64
N ASN A 28 3.06 1.89 2.21
CA ASN A 28 4.22 2.50 2.82
C ASN A 28 4.63 3.68 1.95
N VAL A 29 4.08 4.84 2.25
CA VAL A 29 4.23 6.07 1.48
C VAL A 29 4.38 7.27 2.41
N GLU A 30 5.13 8.28 1.99
CA GLU A 30 5.32 9.50 2.77
C GLU A 30 4.03 10.32 2.96
N LYS A 31 3.10 10.21 1.99
CA LYS A 31 1.83 10.96 2.01
C LYS A 31 0.67 10.08 1.60
N VAL A 32 -0.45 10.25 2.32
CA VAL A 32 -1.76 9.69 1.95
C VAL A 32 -2.79 10.81 1.84
N PRO A 33 -3.84 10.69 1.02
CA PRO A 33 -4.91 11.70 0.98
C PRO A 33 -5.63 11.79 2.34
N ALA A 34 -6.13 12.96 2.73
CA ALA A 34 -6.82 13.16 4.00
C ALA A 34 -8.09 12.28 4.13
N ASN A 35 -8.65 11.83 3.03
CA ASN A 35 -9.73 10.84 2.96
C ASN A 35 -9.25 9.40 2.71
N HIS A 36 -7.99 9.09 3.07
CA HIS A 36 -7.45 7.72 3.01
C HIS A 36 -8.35 6.73 3.76
N LEU A 37 -8.59 5.55 3.15
CA LEU A 37 -9.59 4.62 3.70
C LEU A 37 -8.99 3.50 4.55
N LYS A 38 -7.82 2.94 4.19
CA LYS A 38 -7.41 1.65 4.79
C LYS A 38 -5.92 1.40 4.69
N PHE A 39 -5.38 0.78 5.73
CA PHE A 39 -4.06 0.17 5.72
C PHE A 39 -4.18 -1.36 5.71
N TYR A 40 -3.13 -2.03 5.28
CA TYR A 40 -2.98 -3.47 5.34
C TYR A 40 -1.79 -3.83 6.21
N LEU A 41 -2.04 -4.65 7.23
CA LEU A 41 -1.01 -5.15 8.13
C LEU A 41 -0.68 -6.58 7.69
N HIS A 42 0.53 -6.79 7.18
CA HIS A 42 1.01 -8.09 6.73
C HIS A 42 1.96 -8.67 7.77
N PHE A 43 1.58 -9.76 8.37
CA PHE A 43 2.35 -10.44 9.40
C PHE A 43 3.07 -11.67 8.83
N SER A 44 4.23 -11.99 9.38
CA SER A 44 4.98 -13.20 8.99
C SER A 44 4.35 -14.50 9.49
N GLU A 45 3.45 -14.42 10.46
CA GLU A 45 2.75 -15.54 11.09
C GLU A 45 1.29 -15.17 11.38
N PRO A 46 0.37 -16.16 11.52
CA PRO A 46 -1.00 -15.93 11.97
C PRO A 46 -1.06 -15.26 13.34
N MET A 47 -1.90 -14.22 13.49
CA MET A 47 -2.01 -13.42 14.70
C MET A 47 -3.14 -13.87 15.62
N GLU A 48 -3.01 -13.60 16.94
CA GLU A 48 -4.14 -13.65 17.87
C GLU A 48 -5.23 -12.65 17.43
N ARG A 49 -6.49 -13.06 17.49
CA ARG A 49 -7.68 -12.34 17.00
C ARG A 49 -8.67 -12.05 18.10
N GLY A 50 -9.62 -11.15 17.80
CA GLY A 50 -10.75 -10.80 18.68
C GLY A 50 -10.51 -9.54 19.50
N GLU A 51 -9.26 -9.06 19.61
CA GLU A 51 -8.90 -7.87 20.37
C GLU A 51 -7.85 -7.00 19.64
N ALA A 52 -7.77 -7.06 18.28
CA ALA A 52 -6.74 -6.41 17.49
C ALA A 52 -6.65 -4.90 17.76
N PHE A 53 -7.78 -4.24 17.94
CA PHE A 53 -7.84 -2.78 18.12
C PHE A 53 -7.23 -2.29 19.44
N ARG A 54 -7.01 -3.17 20.43
CA ARG A 54 -6.26 -2.85 21.67
C ARG A 54 -4.76 -2.65 21.43
N PHE A 55 -4.27 -3.10 20.29
CA PHE A 55 -2.85 -3.06 19.91
C PHE A 55 -2.54 -2.01 18.86
N LEU A 56 -3.53 -1.22 18.44
CA LEU A 56 -3.41 -0.27 17.36
C LEU A 56 -3.71 1.14 17.88
N ARG A 57 -2.85 2.10 17.52
CA ARG A 57 -3.05 3.53 17.82
C ARG A 57 -2.74 4.35 16.59
N LEU A 58 -3.46 5.45 16.42
CA LEU A 58 -3.14 6.50 15.48
C LEU A 58 -2.88 7.77 16.29
N VAL A 59 -1.71 8.36 16.11
CA VAL A 59 -1.32 9.58 16.82
C VAL A 59 -0.92 10.67 15.83
N GLU A 60 -1.30 11.90 16.11
CA GLU A 60 -0.76 13.08 15.45
C GLU A 60 0.64 13.36 15.99
N VAL A 61 1.60 13.63 15.11
CA VAL A 61 2.99 13.92 15.46
C VAL A 61 3.45 15.26 14.87
N ASN A 62 4.42 15.90 15.51
CA ASN A 62 5.06 17.09 14.95
C ASN A 62 6.23 16.71 14.01
N ASP A 63 6.86 17.72 13.41
CA ASP A 63 8.01 17.56 12.48
C ASP A 63 9.20 16.78 13.08
N SER A 64 9.31 16.72 14.39
CA SER A 64 10.35 15.93 15.08
C SER A 64 9.87 14.50 15.42
N GLY A 65 8.68 14.10 14.98
CA GLY A 65 8.09 12.80 15.26
C GLY A 65 7.54 12.64 16.69
N LYS A 66 7.48 13.74 17.47
CA LYS A 66 6.92 13.69 18.83
C LYS A 66 5.41 13.72 18.78
N GLU A 67 4.75 12.83 19.53
CA GLU A 67 3.31 12.78 19.70
C GLU A 67 2.74 14.13 20.21
N ILE A 68 1.72 14.61 19.53
CA ILE A 68 0.92 15.79 19.90
C ILE A 68 -0.35 15.31 20.59
N ALA A 69 -1.11 14.41 19.94
CA ALA A 69 -2.37 13.89 20.43
C ALA A 69 -2.67 12.52 19.83
N GLU A 70 -3.42 11.70 20.57
CA GLU A 70 -4.02 10.49 20.01
C GLU A 70 -5.30 10.86 19.23
N VAL A 71 -5.46 10.30 18.04
CA VAL A 71 -6.67 10.50 17.24
C VAL A 71 -7.79 9.64 17.83
N PRO A 72 -8.94 10.24 18.25
CA PRO A 72 -10.00 9.47 18.85
C PRO A 72 -10.73 8.62 17.81
N GLU A 73 -11.06 7.37 18.15
CA GLU A 73 -11.86 6.45 17.34
C GLU A 73 -11.51 6.44 15.83
N PRO A 74 -10.22 6.25 15.44
CA PRO A 74 -9.84 6.38 14.05
C PRO A 74 -10.29 5.20 13.21
N PHE A 75 -10.50 4.02 13.82
CA PHE A 75 -10.72 2.78 13.11
C PHE A 75 -12.17 2.32 13.19
N ARG A 76 -12.61 1.66 12.12
CA ARG A 76 -13.78 0.79 12.19
C ARG A 76 -13.38 -0.50 12.91
N GLU A 77 -13.83 -0.68 14.14
CA GLU A 77 -13.47 -1.82 14.98
C GLU A 77 -14.10 -3.15 14.52
N VAL A 78 -13.78 -3.54 13.29
CA VAL A 78 -14.12 -4.85 12.71
C VAL A 78 -12.85 -5.47 12.17
N GLU A 79 -12.46 -6.60 12.73
CA GLU A 79 -11.29 -7.35 12.26
C GLU A 79 -11.58 -8.01 10.91
N LEU A 80 -10.87 -7.56 9.87
CA LEU A 80 -11.01 -8.07 8.51
C LEU A 80 -9.72 -8.78 8.11
N TRP A 81 -9.68 -10.07 8.40
CA TRP A 81 -8.56 -10.95 8.11
C TRP A 81 -8.69 -11.65 6.74
N ASP A 82 -7.55 -11.99 6.17
CA ASP A 82 -7.50 -12.97 5.08
C ASP A 82 -7.68 -14.41 5.62
N GLU A 83 -7.75 -15.38 4.73
CA GLU A 83 -7.98 -16.79 5.08
C GLU A 83 -6.85 -17.40 5.92
N THR A 84 -5.64 -16.84 5.82
CA THR A 84 -4.46 -17.33 6.55
C THR A 84 -4.21 -16.61 7.87
N PHE A 85 -5.01 -15.57 8.18
CA PHE A 85 -4.84 -14.70 9.35
C PHE A 85 -3.46 -14.03 9.45
N THR A 86 -2.80 -13.88 8.29
CA THR A 86 -1.52 -13.19 8.17
C THR A 86 -1.63 -11.78 7.57
N ARG A 87 -2.83 -11.41 7.07
CA ARG A 87 -3.10 -10.05 6.61
C ARG A 87 -4.40 -9.54 7.21
N MET A 88 -4.32 -8.40 7.90
CA MET A 88 -5.48 -7.66 8.39
C MET A 88 -5.68 -6.38 7.57
N THR A 89 -6.92 -6.14 7.13
CA THR A 89 -7.32 -4.84 6.57
C THR A 89 -7.81 -3.95 7.69
N LEU A 90 -7.05 -2.87 7.94
CA LEU A 90 -7.36 -1.87 8.96
C LEU A 90 -8.08 -0.69 8.29
N TRP A 91 -9.38 -0.59 8.48
CA TRP A 91 -10.19 0.49 7.94
C TRP A 91 -10.25 1.68 8.87
N PHE A 92 -10.02 2.85 8.33
CA PHE A 92 -10.46 4.08 8.99
C PHE A 92 -11.98 4.11 9.07
N HIS A 93 -12.52 4.81 10.08
CA HIS A 93 -13.96 4.83 10.28
C HIS A 93 -14.65 5.62 9.15
N PRO A 94 -15.42 4.97 8.24
CA PRO A 94 -15.92 5.61 7.02
C PRO A 94 -16.89 6.75 7.30
N GLY A 95 -17.58 6.71 8.45
CA GLY A 95 -18.45 7.80 8.89
C GLY A 95 -17.70 9.08 9.30
N ARG A 96 -16.38 9.01 9.51
CA ARG A 96 -15.51 10.16 9.76
C ARG A 96 -14.77 10.62 8.49
N GLN A 97 -14.60 9.72 7.52
CA GLN A 97 -13.94 10.06 6.25
C GLN A 97 -14.88 10.77 5.27
N LYS A 98 -16.20 10.55 5.39
CA LYS A 98 -17.17 11.16 4.51
C LYS A 98 -17.67 12.51 5.07
N PRO A 99 -17.39 13.65 4.40
CA PRO A 99 -17.89 14.96 4.84
C PRO A 99 -19.40 14.99 5.00
N GLY A 100 -19.88 15.68 6.04
CA GLY A 100 -21.34 15.87 6.30
C GLY A 100 -22.06 14.66 6.90
N VAL A 101 -21.38 13.57 7.19
CA VAL A 101 -21.92 12.44 7.97
C VAL A 101 -21.80 12.75 9.46
N ASN A 102 -22.76 12.32 10.28
CA ASN A 102 -22.86 12.67 11.70
C ASN A 102 -21.54 12.57 12.48
N LEU A 103 -20.80 11.47 12.34
CA LEU A 103 -19.53 11.30 13.03
C LEU A 103 -18.45 12.27 12.56
N ASN A 104 -18.40 12.62 11.28
CA ASN A 104 -17.48 13.63 10.77
C ASN A 104 -17.83 15.02 11.32
N VAL A 105 -19.13 15.32 11.48
CA VAL A 105 -19.61 16.60 12.06
C VAL A 105 -19.35 16.67 13.56
N ASP A 106 -19.57 15.57 14.29
CA ASP A 106 -19.51 15.57 15.76
C ASP A 106 -18.08 15.44 16.30
N ILE A 107 -17.23 14.65 15.66
CA ILE A 107 -15.86 14.34 16.13
C ILE A 107 -14.79 14.96 15.20
N GLY A 108 -15.13 15.27 13.95
CA GLY A 108 -14.22 15.76 12.92
C GLY A 108 -13.62 14.64 12.05
N PRO A 109 -12.82 15.01 11.05
CA PRO A 109 -12.09 14.06 10.20
C PRO A 109 -11.06 13.27 11.02
N ILE A 110 -10.60 12.15 10.48
CA ILE A 110 -9.51 11.36 11.09
C ILE A 110 -8.17 12.00 10.79
N LEU A 111 -7.98 12.38 9.53
CA LEU A 111 -6.77 13.03 9.03
C LEU A 111 -7.11 14.46 8.60
N GLU A 112 -6.25 15.41 8.93
CA GLU A 112 -6.33 16.80 8.49
C GLU A 112 -5.16 17.11 7.58
N GLU A 113 -5.43 17.73 6.44
CA GLU A 113 -4.41 18.12 5.46
C GLU A 113 -3.23 18.89 6.10
N GLY A 114 -2.02 18.54 5.69
CA GLY A 114 -0.78 19.16 6.16
C GLY A 114 -0.31 18.69 7.54
N ARG A 115 -1.04 17.78 8.21
CA ARG A 115 -0.62 17.19 9.47
C ARG A 115 0.06 15.85 9.26
N SER A 116 0.98 15.52 10.17
CA SER A 116 1.68 14.23 10.18
C SER A 116 1.11 13.30 11.23
N TYR A 117 1.05 12.03 10.90
CA TYR A 117 0.49 10.98 11.73
C TYR A 117 1.43 9.80 11.82
N ARG A 118 1.28 9.03 12.90
CA ARG A 118 1.97 7.76 13.09
C ARG A 118 0.95 6.69 13.47
N LEU A 119 0.85 5.65 12.64
CA LEU A 119 0.16 4.41 12.97
C LEU A 119 1.11 3.55 13.77
N GLU A 120 0.72 3.15 14.97
CA GLU A 120 1.51 2.35 15.90
C GLU A 120 0.86 0.99 16.13
N ILE A 121 1.70 -0.06 16.16
CA ILE A 121 1.31 -1.42 16.50
C ILE A 121 2.05 -1.81 17.79
N SER A 122 1.30 -2.21 18.81
CA SER A 122 1.90 -2.60 20.09
C SER A 122 2.71 -3.91 19.97
N PRO A 123 3.95 -3.95 20.48
CA PRO A 123 4.72 -5.19 20.56
C PRO A 123 4.11 -6.23 21.52
N ALA A 124 3.08 -5.85 22.28
CA ALA A 124 2.34 -6.77 23.14
C ALA A 124 1.38 -7.68 22.34
N TRP A 125 1.07 -7.33 21.08
CA TRP A 125 0.26 -8.19 20.21
C TRP A 125 1.06 -9.44 19.82
N LYS A 126 0.45 -10.61 19.98
CA LYS A 126 1.12 -11.89 19.78
C LYS A 126 0.56 -12.61 18.56
N THR A 127 1.37 -13.51 18.03
CA THR A 127 0.93 -14.51 17.07
C THR A 127 0.12 -15.61 17.76
N GLU A 128 -0.60 -16.43 17.02
CA GLU A 128 -1.28 -17.64 17.55
C GLU A 128 -0.31 -18.59 18.23
N SER A 129 0.97 -18.62 17.82
CA SER A 129 2.02 -19.41 18.46
C SER A 129 2.54 -18.79 19.79
N GLY A 130 2.11 -17.56 20.12
CA GLY A 130 2.53 -16.81 21.29
C GLY A 130 3.83 -16.00 21.10
N ALA A 131 4.40 -15.96 19.90
CA ALA A 131 5.55 -15.13 19.59
C ALA A 131 5.18 -13.64 19.66
N LYS A 132 6.14 -12.79 20.05
CA LYS A 132 5.96 -11.33 20.08
C LYS A 132 6.28 -10.74 18.71
N LEU A 133 5.68 -9.58 18.41
CA LEU A 133 6.09 -8.77 17.28
C LEU A 133 7.46 -8.13 17.53
N GLY A 134 8.24 -8.03 16.46
CA GLY A 134 9.55 -7.38 16.42
C GLY A 134 9.70 -6.53 15.16
N GLY A 135 10.80 -5.77 15.09
CA GLY A 135 11.08 -4.88 13.97
C GLY A 135 10.38 -3.51 14.06
N SER A 136 10.13 -2.88 12.92
CA SER A 136 9.40 -1.61 12.87
C SER A 136 7.91 -1.86 13.07
N LEU A 137 7.35 -1.26 14.11
CA LEU A 137 5.94 -1.40 14.49
C LEU A 137 5.18 -0.09 14.30
N GLU A 138 5.68 0.78 13.44
CA GLU A 138 5.09 2.08 13.17
C GLU A 138 5.25 2.48 11.70
N GLU A 139 4.30 3.27 11.23
CA GLU A 139 4.32 3.93 9.92
C GLU A 139 4.00 5.40 10.10
N VAL A 140 4.88 6.28 9.61
CA VAL A 140 4.72 7.73 9.68
C VAL A 140 4.38 8.27 8.31
N PHE A 141 3.35 9.11 8.23
CA PHE A 141 2.88 9.70 6.98
C PHE A 141 2.29 11.09 7.20
N GLU A 142 2.28 11.90 6.16
CA GLU A 142 1.59 13.20 6.11
C GLU A 142 0.23 13.03 5.43
N ALA A 143 -0.80 13.69 5.93
CA ALA A 143 -2.08 13.81 5.25
C ALA A 143 -1.98 14.91 4.17
N ALA A 144 -2.11 14.53 2.92
CA ALA A 144 -2.22 15.43 1.78
C ALA A 144 -3.67 15.92 1.60
N GLU A 145 -3.89 16.79 0.62
CA GLU A 145 -5.23 17.18 0.18
C GLU A 145 -6.13 15.95 -0.06
N MET A 146 -7.44 16.11 0.16
CA MET A 146 -8.42 15.06 -0.15
C MET A 146 -8.38 14.71 -1.64
N ASP A 147 -8.50 13.45 -1.95
CA ASP A 147 -8.57 12.97 -3.34
C ASP A 147 -9.97 12.50 -3.68
N ASP A 148 -10.65 13.26 -4.53
CA ASP A 148 -11.96 12.94 -5.09
C ASP A 148 -11.89 12.57 -6.58
N ASN A 149 -10.67 12.41 -7.13
CA ASN A 149 -10.46 12.04 -8.53
C ASN A 149 -10.43 10.52 -8.68
N GLN A 150 -10.92 10.05 -9.81
CA GLN A 150 -10.82 8.63 -10.17
C GLN A 150 -9.44 8.33 -10.78
N PRO A 151 -8.89 7.15 -10.54
CA PRO A 151 -7.73 6.69 -11.30
C PRO A 151 -7.97 6.78 -12.80
N ASP A 152 -7.05 7.42 -13.55
CA ASP A 152 -7.11 7.51 -15.01
C ASP A 152 -6.06 6.60 -15.67
N PRO A 153 -6.41 5.35 -16.01
CA PRO A 153 -5.50 4.46 -16.71
C PRO A 153 -5.00 5.00 -18.05
N ALA A 154 -5.71 5.94 -18.68
CA ALA A 154 -5.28 6.51 -19.95
C ALA A 154 -4.05 7.44 -19.83
N SER A 155 -3.74 7.86 -18.60
CA SER A 155 -2.55 8.66 -18.28
C SER A 155 -1.32 7.80 -17.98
N TRP A 156 -1.48 6.46 -17.83
CA TRP A 156 -0.39 5.59 -17.43
C TRP A 156 0.73 5.50 -18.47
N GLY A 157 1.95 5.43 -17.99
CA GLY A 157 3.15 5.32 -18.81
C GLY A 157 3.95 4.07 -18.48
N SER A 158 4.91 3.71 -19.32
CA SER A 158 5.83 2.63 -19.00
C SER A 158 7.30 3.03 -19.19
N GLY A 159 8.17 2.43 -18.40
CA GLY A 159 9.61 2.66 -18.43
C GLY A 159 10.39 1.39 -18.08
N TYR A 160 11.73 1.53 -17.96
CA TYR A 160 12.60 0.48 -17.50
C TYR A 160 13.29 0.90 -16.20
N GLY A 161 13.59 -0.09 -15.39
CA GLY A 161 14.36 0.06 -14.17
C GLY A 161 15.28 -1.13 -13.93
N ILE A 162 15.97 -1.09 -12.81
CA ILE A 162 16.78 -2.20 -12.29
C ILE A 162 16.28 -2.43 -10.86
N ASP A 163 15.96 -3.67 -10.52
CA ASP A 163 15.57 -4.03 -9.16
C ASP A 163 16.77 -4.13 -8.22
N ALA A 164 16.53 -4.33 -6.93
CA ALA A 164 17.56 -4.46 -5.91
C ALA A 164 18.51 -5.67 -6.13
N LYS A 165 18.11 -6.62 -6.98
CA LYS A 165 18.91 -7.79 -7.38
C LYS A 165 19.68 -7.58 -8.67
N GLY A 166 19.65 -6.35 -9.24
CA GLY A 166 20.31 -6.01 -10.50
C GLY A 166 19.60 -6.55 -11.76
N ARG A 167 18.35 -7.00 -11.65
CA ARG A 167 17.56 -7.49 -12.79
C ARG A 167 16.86 -6.33 -13.48
N SER A 168 16.83 -6.35 -14.81
CA SER A 168 16.01 -5.42 -15.58
C SER A 168 14.53 -5.66 -15.30
N VAL A 169 13.80 -4.61 -14.97
CA VAL A 169 12.36 -4.64 -14.74
C VAL A 169 11.65 -3.64 -15.67
N ILE A 170 10.41 -3.94 -16.01
CA ILE A 170 9.51 -2.99 -16.64
C ILE A 170 8.73 -2.31 -15.52
N LEU A 171 8.64 -0.98 -15.59
CA LEU A 171 7.88 -0.15 -14.68
C LEU A 171 6.65 0.38 -15.43
N ILE A 172 5.50 0.33 -14.78
CA ILE A 172 4.28 0.99 -15.22
C ILE A 172 3.99 2.09 -14.22
N HIS A 173 4.02 3.35 -14.66
CA HIS A 173 3.72 4.51 -13.85
C HIS A 173 2.23 4.75 -13.87
N THR A 174 1.59 4.72 -12.71
CA THR A 174 0.13 4.85 -12.57
C THR A 174 -0.33 6.31 -12.41
N GLY A 175 0.63 7.24 -12.25
CA GLY A 175 0.34 8.66 -12.05
C GLY A 175 0.00 9.00 -10.59
N GLU A 176 -0.57 8.06 -9.87
CA GLU A 176 -0.98 8.16 -8.48
C GLU A 176 -0.70 6.86 -7.73
N THR A 177 -0.79 6.89 -6.41
CA THR A 177 -0.69 5.69 -5.57
C THR A 177 -2.04 4.96 -5.54
N LEU A 178 -2.04 3.73 -6.03
CA LEU A 178 -3.21 2.86 -5.99
C LEU A 178 -3.31 2.15 -4.63
N ASP A 179 -4.53 1.73 -4.28
CA ASP A 179 -4.71 0.77 -3.19
C ASP A 179 -3.96 -0.53 -3.52
N PRO A 180 -2.97 -0.95 -2.70
CA PRO A 180 -2.08 -2.04 -3.09
C PRO A 180 -2.77 -3.39 -3.24
N GLU A 181 -3.78 -3.69 -2.42
CA GLU A 181 -4.53 -4.94 -2.53
C GLU A 181 -5.57 -4.90 -3.66
N SER A 182 -6.14 -3.72 -3.92
CA SER A 182 -6.98 -3.51 -5.10
C SER A 182 -6.15 -3.70 -6.37
N ALA A 183 -4.96 -3.12 -6.44
CA ALA A 183 -4.06 -3.27 -7.59
C ALA A 183 -3.71 -4.74 -7.84
N ARG A 184 -3.31 -5.50 -6.81
CA ARG A 184 -2.98 -6.94 -6.93
C ARG A 184 -4.15 -7.79 -7.46
N ARG A 185 -5.39 -7.42 -7.14
CA ARG A 185 -6.59 -8.18 -7.52
C ARG A 185 -7.23 -7.73 -8.81
N ARG A 186 -7.02 -6.46 -9.22
CA ARG A 186 -7.76 -5.78 -10.28
C ARG A 186 -6.96 -5.51 -11.53
N ILE A 187 -5.65 -5.71 -11.46
CA ILE A 187 -4.74 -5.51 -12.58
C ILE A 187 -4.17 -6.86 -13.00
N GLN A 188 -4.12 -7.09 -14.29
CA GLN A 188 -3.42 -8.19 -14.91
C GLN A 188 -2.42 -7.66 -15.94
N VAL A 189 -1.16 -8.02 -15.78
CA VAL A 189 -0.11 -7.76 -16.79
C VAL A 189 0.02 -8.98 -17.67
N VAL A 190 -0.10 -8.80 -18.99
CA VAL A 190 -0.06 -9.90 -19.97
C VAL A 190 1.06 -9.66 -20.97
N VAL A 191 2.02 -10.58 -21.02
CA VAL A 191 3.15 -10.58 -21.94
C VAL A 191 3.06 -11.82 -22.83
N GLU A 192 3.03 -11.64 -24.16
CA GLU A 192 2.95 -12.76 -25.12
C GLU A 192 1.77 -13.72 -24.86
N GLY A 193 0.69 -13.21 -24.28
CA GLY A 193 -0.53 -14.00 -23.97
C GLY A 193 -0.57 -14.62 -22.59
N GLU A 194 0.52 -14.55 -21.82
CA GLU A 194 0.62 -15.11 -20.49
C GLU A 194 0.52 -14.01 -19.41
N ALA A 195 -0.17 -14.32 -18.32
CA ALA A 195 -0.23 -13.44 -17.14
C ALA A 195 1.11 -13.47 -16.40
N ILE A 196 1.63 -12.29 -16.04
CA ILE A 196 2.91 -12.13 -15.36
C ILE A 196 2.68 -11.49 -14.01
N ASP A 197 3.33 -12.02 -12.98
CA ASP A 197 3.32 -11.44 -11.63
C ASP A 197 4.04 -10.09 -11.63
N PHE A 198 3.52 -9.18 -10.82
CA PHE A 198 4.08 -7.85 -10.63
C PHE A 198 4.09 -7.44 -9.16
N GLU A 199 4.98 -6.52 -8.83
CA GLU A 199 5.02 -5.86 -7.52
C GLU A 199 4.32 -4.51 -7.60
N VAL A 200 3.56 -4.17 -6.56
CA VAL A 200 2.99 -2.83 -6.39
C VAL A 200 3.96 -1.99 -5.56
N ARG A 201 4.35 -0.83 -6.08
CA ARG A 201 5.31 0.09 -5.46
C ARG A 201 4.78 1.52 -5.57
N ASN A 202 4.24 2.08 -4.51
CA ASN A 202 3.69 3.44 -4.52
C ASN A 202 2.86 3.71 -5.81
N ASN A 203 3.30 4.66 -6.65
CA ASN A 203 2.67 5.00 -7.92
C ASN A 203 3.21 4.19 -9.12
N GLN A 204 3.71 2.98 -8.89
CA GLN A 204 4.30 2.13 -9.92
C GLN A 204 3.94 0.66 -9.74
N LEU A 205 3.82 -0.04 -10.88
CA LEU A 205 3.83 -1.51 -10.92
C LEU A 205 5.16 -1.94 -11.54
N ALA A 206 5.81 -2.94 -10.98
CA ALA A 206 7.09 -3.43 -11.47
C ALA A 206 7.03 -4.92 -11.75
N PHE A 207 7.48 -5.36 -12.92
CA PHE A 207 7.58 -6.77 -13.24
C PHE A 207 8.87 -7.13 -13.99
N VAL A 208 9.34 -8.35 -13.79
CA VAL A 208 10.47 -8.90 -14.52
C VAL A 208 9.95 -9.48 -15.83
N PRO A 209 10.38 -9.00 -16.99
CA PRO A 209 9.94 -9.55 -18.26
C PRO A 209 10.45 -10.99 -18.42
N PRO A 210 9.62 -11.92 -18.97
CA PRO A 210 10.00 -13.33 -19.12
C PRO A 210 11.17 -13.54 -20.08
N GLN A 211 11.40 -12.60 -20.97
CA GLN A 211 12.47 -12.61 -21.96
C GLN A 211 13.23 -11.29 -21.97
N LYS A 212 14.50 -11.34 -22.43
CA LYS A 212 15.30 -10.10 -22.60
C LYS A 212 14.69 -9.12 -23.62
N LYS A 213 13.81 -9.60 -24.47
CA LYS A 213 13.16 -8.82 -25.50
C LYS A 213 11.66 -9.07 -25.49
N VAL A 214 10.90 -8.09 -25.05
CA VAL A 214 9.43 -8.04 -25.10
C VAL A 214 9.03 -6.93 -26.07
N ASP A 215 8.32 -7.22 -27.13
CA ASP A 215 7.94 -6.20 -28.14
C ASP A 215 6.73 -5.36 -27.76
N SER A 216 5.83 -5.92 -26.95
CA SER A 216 4.70 -5.21 -26.36
C SER A 216 4.15 -6.03 -25.19
N PHE A 217 3.40 -5.36 -24.32
CA PHE A 217 2.62 -6.01 -23.28
C PHE A 217 1.30 -5.30 -23.08
N ARG A 218 0.31 -6.02 -22.54
CA ARG A 218 -0.99 -5.47 -22.18
C ARG A 218 -1.14 -5.39 -20.68
N VAL A 219 -1.89 -4.38 -20.27
CA VAL A 219 -2.40 -4.26 -18.90
C VAL A 219 -3.92 -4.24 -18.97
N VAL A 220 -4.54 -5.20 -18.32
CA VAL A 220 -6.00 -5.32 -18.22
C VAL A 220 -6.38 -4.87 -16.81
N ILE A 221 -7.30 -3.92 -16.72
CA ILE A 221 -7.68 -3.27 -15.47
C ILE A 221 -9.18 -3.45 -15.28
N ASP A 222 -9.55 -4.12 -14.18
CA ASP A 222 -10.95 -4.19 -13.73
C ASP A 222 -11.37 -2.77 -13.28
N PRO A 223 -12.54 -2.26 -13.71
CA PRO A 223 -12.98 -0.91 -13.35
C PRO A 223 -13.16 -0.68 -11.84
N ARG A 224 -13.23 -1.73 -11.03
CA ARG A 224 -13.24 -1.65 -9.55
C ARG A 224 -11.86 -1.45 -8.93
N LEU A 225 -10.80 -1.21 -9.73
CA LEU A 225 -9.51 -0.80 -9.22
C LEU A 225 -9.66 0.51 -8.47
N GLU A 226 -9.19 0.54 -7.21
CA GLU A 226 -9.29 1.68 -6.32
C GLU A 226 -7.93 2.36 -6.10
N ASP A 227 -7.96 3.67 -5.81
CA ASP A 227 -6.89 4.43 -5.20
C ASP A 227 -6.92 4.36 -3.66
N LEU A 228 -6.10 5.17 -2.99
CA LEU A 228 -6.02 5.22 -1.53
C LEU A 228 -7.27 5.85 -0.87
N ALA A 229 -8.00 6.70 -1.59
CA ALA A 229 -9.23 7.34 -1.13
C ALA A 229 -10.48 6.49 -1.42
N GLY A 230 -10.32 5.36 -2.13
CA GLY A 230 -11.40 4.46 -2.51
C GLY A 230 -12.15 4.89 -3.78
N ASN A 231 -11.65 5.90 -4.52
CA ASN A 231 -12.17 6.18 -5.83
C ASN A 231 -11.77 5.03 -6.76
N SER A 232 -12.71 4.54 -7.55
CA SER A 232 -12.41 3.48 -8.51
C SER A 232 -12.39 4.03 -9.94
N VAL A 233 -11.78 3.28 -10.86
CA VAL A 233 -11.88 3.57 -12.30
C VAL A 233 -13.33 3.62 -12.76
N ALA A 234 -14.23 2.91 -12.05
CA ALA A 234 -15.66 2.90 -12.33
C ALA A 234 -16.37 4.17 -11.86
N ARG A 235 -16.05 4.64 -10.65
CA ARG A 235 -16.73 5.78 -10.02
C ARG A 235 -15.95 6.39 -8.85
N PRO A 236 -16.17 7.68 -8.54
CA PRO A 236 -15.70 8.29 -7.30
C PRO A 236 -16.31 7.62 -6.06
N PHE A 237 -15.57 7.58 -4.94
CA PHE A 237 -16.06 7.03 -3.67
C PHE A 237 -17.22 7.86 -3.10
N ASN A 238 -17.09 9.19 -3.15
CA ASN A 238 -18.07 10.13 -2.61
C ASN A 238 -19.12 10.58 -3.65
N LEU A 239 -19.45 9.72 -4.62
CA LEU A 239 -20.45 10.07 -5.63
C LEU A 239 -21.82 10.29 -5.00
N ASP A 240 -22.35 11.51 -5.15
CA ASP A 240 -23.73 11.86 -4.84
C ASP A 240 -24.60 11.63 -6.10
N LEU A 241 -25.41 10.58 -6.05
CA LEU A 241 -26.30 10.21 -7.17
C LEU A 241 -27.46 11.19 -7.35
N ASP A 242 -27.89 11.89 -6.28
CA ASP A 242 -28.97 12.89 -6.36
C ASP A 242 -28.48 14.10 -7.16
N SER A 243 -27.23 14.50 -6.97
CA SER A 243 -26.58 15.58 -7.72
C SER A 243 -26.09 15.14 -9.11
N ASN A 244 -25.92 13.83 -9.33
CA ASN A 244 -25.41 13.26 -10.57
C ASN A 244 -26.33 12.16 -11.14
N PRO A 245 -27.60 12.43 -11.44
CA PRO A 245 -28.59 11.41 -11.79
C PRO A 245 -28.30 10.68 -13.12
N ASN A 246 -27.43 11.24 -13.96
CA ASN A 246 -27.04 10.64 -15.24
C ASN A 246 -25.66 9.95 -15.21
N PHE A 247 -25.06 9.80 -14.02
CA PHE A 247 -23.77 9.13 -13.89
C PHE A 247 -23.89 7.67 -14.33
N GLN A 248 -22.99 7.25 -15.20
CA GLN A 248 -22.90 5.87 -15.65
C GLN A 248 -21.60 5.27 -15.17
N GLU A 249 -21.72 4.28 -14.29
CA GLU A 249 -20.58 3.52 -13.81
C GLU A 249 -19.96 2.70 -14.94
N ARG A 250 -18.65 2.73 -15.06
CA ARG A 250 -17.93 1.89 -16.03
C ARG A 250 -17.97 0.44 -15.55
N THR A 251 -18.39 -0.44 -16.43
CA THR A 251 -18.47 -1.90 -16.17
C THR A 251 -17.42 -2.69 -16.93
N ASP A 252 -16.97 -2.17 -18.10
CA ASP A 252 -16.04 -2.87 -18.95
C ASP A 252 -14.59 -2.65 -18.53
N PRO A 253 -13.74 -3.69 -18.56
CA PRO A 253 -12.32 -3.57 -18.28
C PRO A 253 -11.63 -2.54 -19.21
N VAL A 254 -10.60 -1.90 -18.66
CA VAL A 254 -9.71 -1.04 -19.44
C VAL A 254 -8.53 -1.86 -19.92
N GLU A 255 -8.28 -1.88 -21.23
CA GLU A 255 -7.09 -2.50 -21.79
C GLU A 255 -6.11 -1.43 -22.28
N LEU A 256 -4.88 -1.50 -21.76
CA LEU A 256 -3.77 -0.66 -22.21
C LEU A 256 -2.77 -1.52 -22.98
N LEU A 257 -2.35 -1.06 -24.13
CA LEU A 257 -1.27 -1.67 -24.90
C LEU A 257 -0.03 -0.78 -24.81
N PHE A 258 1.04 -1.31 -24.26
CA PHE A 258 2.32 -0.64 -24.19
C PHE A 258 3.26 -1.18 -25.28
N PRO A 259 3.53 -0.39 -26.34
CA PRO A 259 4.48 -0.78 -27.36
C PRO A 259 5.91 -0.63 -26.83
N ARG A 260 6.79 -1.54 -27.22
CA ARG A 260 8.21 -1.46 -26.95
C ARG A 260 8.89 -0.49 -27.92
N LYS A 261 8.92 0.79 -27.62
CA LYS A 261 9.93 1.70 -28.16
C LYS A 261 10.67 2.33 -27.00
N ILE A 262 11.55 1.58 -26.38
CA ILE A 262 12.43 2.10 -25.35
C ILE A 262 13.86 1.82 -25.78
N ARG A 263 14.56 2.87 -26.19
CA ARG A 263 16.01 2.85 -26.40
C ARG A 263 16.67 2.90 -25.03
N LEU A 264 17.53 1.92 -24.74
CA LEU A 264 18.53 2.02 -23.70
C LEU A 264 19.55 3.07 -24.12
N SER A 265 19.30 4.33 -23.86
CA SER A 265 20.33 5.38 -23.93
C SER A 265 20.02 6.41 -22.85
N GLY A 266 21.09 6.90 -22.20
CA GLY A 266 21.07 7.71 -21.00
C GLY A 266 20.54 9.15 -21.13
N ASP A 267 19.46 9.36 -21.85
CA ASP A 267 18.78 10.64 -21.96
C ASP A 267 17.37 10.52 -21.40
N SER A 268 17.10 11.35 -20.40
CA SER A 268 15.83 11.50 -19.69
C SER A 268 14.78 12.14 -20.59
N GLU A 269 14.10 11.36 -21.41
CA GLU A 269 12.82 11.74 -21.99
C GLU A 269 11.83 10.59 -21.80
N PHE A 270 10.71 10.89 -21.14
CA PHE A 270 9.57 9.98 -20.98
C PHE A 270 8.91 9.73 -22.33
N PRO A 271 8.95 8.50 -22.87
CA PRO A 271 8.26 8.21 -24.12
C PRO A 271 7.01 7.39 -23.91
N GLY A 272 5.97 7.77 -24.58
CA GLY A 272 4.90 6.89 -24.98
C GLY A 272 3.55 7.18 -24.37
N LYS A 273 2.79 8.00 -25.06
CA LYS A 273 1.32 8.07 -24.90
C LYS A 273 0.70 6.74 -25.32
N VAL A 274 -0.23 6.27 -24.49
CA VAL A 274 -1.09 5.10 -24.75
C VAL A 274 -1.90 5.34 -26.04
N GLU A 275 -1.84 4.42 -26.99
CA GLU A 275 -2.75 4.43 -28.13
C GLU A 275 -4.13 3.90 -27.71
N LYS A 276 -5.14 4.75 -27.77
CA LYS A 276 -6.55 4.33 -27.61
C LYS A 276 -6.97 3.54 -28.83
N LYS A 277 -7.34 2.27 -28.68
CA LYS A 277 -8.15 1.59 -29.68
C LYS A 277 -9.48 2.33 -29.80
N LYS A 278 -9.74 2.90 -31.00
CA LYS A 278 -11.08 3.36 -31.34
C LYS A 278 -11.93 2.12 -31.64
N ASN A 279 -12.95 1.92 -30.83
CA ASN A 279 -14.11 1.09 -31.23
C ASN A 279 -14.99 1.89 -32.17
#